data_c65559e1cc4c0d9768256489bbfaa6ea
#
_entry.id   c65559e1cc4c0d9768256489bbfaa6ea
#
_cell.length_a   1.000
_cell.length_b   1.000
_cell.length_c   1.000
_cell.angle_alpha   90.00
_cell.angle_beta   90.00
_cell.angle_gamma   90.00
#
_symmetry.space_group_name_H-M   'P 1'
#
loop_
_entity.id
_entity.type
_entity.pdbx_description
1 polymer ?
#
loop_
_entity_poly.entity_id
_entity_poly.type
_entity_poly.pdbx_seq_one_letter_code
_entity_poly.pdbx_strand_id
1 'polypeptide(L)'
;MAYGAFLTRYSGPMFEVLAFVYENYDPGESCPEPAHLQRKLTAVGFESDEISEALTWLQGLDGAAHPLPLLPWLVQPLPGSIRIYPRHEQQHLGVQALGFLSFLESACQMPAPLREVVIERAMAAPGGPLSLDDLKIIVLMVYWSFGEEPDALVLDELCDDASLRTAH
;
A
#
# COMPACT_ATOMS: atom_id res chain seq x y z
N MET A 1 -0.73 16.70 19.66
CA MET A 1 -1.52 16.95 18.45
C MET A 1 -0.61 17.00 17.23
N ALA A 2 -0.08 15.85 16.86
CA ALA A 2 0.92 15.73 15.79
C ALA A 2 0.32 15.21 14.47
N TYR A 3 -0.96 15.43 14.26
CA TYR A 3 -1.67 14.94 13.05
C TYR A 3 -1.38 15.77 11.78
N GLY A 4 -0.80 16.94 11.91
CA GLY A 4 -0.61 17.84 10.77
C GLY A 4 0.66 17.61 9.94
N ALA A 5 1.65 16.90 10.45
CA ALA A 5 2.94 16.75 9.78
C ALA A 5 3.03 15.52 8.86
N PHE A 6 2.16 14.52 9.08
CA PHE A 6 2.12 13.30 8.27
C PHE A 6 1.29 13.46 6.98
N LEU A 7 0.29 14.35 7.01
CA LEU A 7 -0.73 14.47 5.96
C LEU A 7 -0.24 15.15 4.66
N THR A 8 0.86 15.89 4.69
CA THR A 8 1.36 16.60 3.50
C THR A 8 2.30 15.76 2.62
N ARG A 9 2.50 14.51 2.97
CA ARG A 9 3.49 13.62 2.36
C ARG A 9 2.94 12.89 1.12
N TYR A 10 1.65 12.63 1.11
CA TYR A 10 1.00 11.84 0.07
C TYR A 10 0.48 12.70 -1.08
N SER A 11 0.43 12.11 -2.28
CA SER A 11 0.01 12.82 -3.50
C SER A 11 -1.50 13.06 -3.57
N GLY A 12 -2.28 12.43 -2.73
CA GLY A 12 -3.72 12.55 -2.75
C GLY A 12 -4.39 12.18 -1.43
N PRO A 13 -5.61 12.69 -1.22
CA PRO A 13 -6.34 12.57 0.05
C PRO A 13 -6.70 11.12 0.39
N MET A 14 -6.91 10.27 -0.62
CA MET A 14 -7.15 8.84 -0.39
C MET A 14 -6.00 8.20 0.41
N PHE A 15 -4.76 8.51 0.06
CA PHE A 15 -3.58 7.97 0.75
C PHE A 15 -3.45 8.47 2.19
N GLU A 16 -3.90 9.67 2.48
CA GLU A 16 -3.98 10.21 3.84
C GLU A 16 -4.98 9.41 4.69
N VAL A 17 -6.12 9.02 4.11
CA VAL A 17 -7.10 8.15 4.76
C VAL A 17 -6.51 6.76 5.03
N LEU A 18 -5.76 6.19 4.06
CA LEU A 18 -5.11 4.90 4.22
C LEU A 18 -4.06 4.93 5.34
N ALA A 19 -3.25 6.00 5.41
CA ALA A 19 -2.29 6.19 6.49
C ALA A 19 -2.97 6.28 7.86
N PHE A 20 -4.09 7.00 7.95
CA PHE A 20 -4.90 7.07 9.15
C PHE A 20 -5.43 5.69 9.59
N VAL A 21 -5.91 4.88 8.63
CA VAL A 21 -6.38 3.52 8.92
C VAL A 21 -5.23 2.66 9.44
N TYR A 22 -4.09 2.69 8.78
CA TYR A 22 -2.91 1.94 9.20
C TYR A 22 -2.47 2.27 10.64
N GLU A 23 -2.51 3.53 11.02
CA GLU A 23 -2.08 4.00 12.35
C GLU A 23 -3.11 3.71 13.48
N ASN A 24 -4.38 3.59 13.15
CA ASN A 24 -5.46 3.53 14.15
C ASN A 24 -6.14 2.16 14.28
N TYR A 25 -5.79 1.20 13.43
CA TYR A 25 -6.36 -0.14 13.44
C TYR A 25 -5.26 -1.19 13.40
N ASP A 26 -5.43 -2.25 14.18
CA ASP A 26 -4.43 -3.31 14.28
C ASP A 26 -4.44 -4.22 13.03
N PRO A 27 -3.26 -4.71 12.61
CA PRO A 27 -3.13 -5.65 11.51
C PRO A 27 -3.84 -6.98 11.84
N GLY A 28 -4.50 -7.56 10.85
CA GLY A 28 -5.20 -8.84 10.98
C GLY A 28 -6.57 -8.79 11.65
N GLU A 29 -6.99 -7.63 12.17
CA GLU A 29 -8.39 -7.42 12.47
C GLU A 29 -9.16 -7.25 11.16
N SER A 30 -10.38 -7.79 11.10
CA SER A 30 -11.25 -7.55 9.95
C SER A 30 -11.35 -6.05 9.70
N CYS A 31 -11.23 -5.64 8.44
CA CYS A 31 -11.42 -4.24 8.07
C CYS A 31 -12.66 -3.68 8.80
N PRO A 32 -12.53 -2.56 9.53
CA PRO A 32 -13.64 -2.05 10.33
C PRO A 32 -14.86 -1.83 9.43
N GLU A 33 -16.03 -2.04 9.99
CA GLU A 33 -17.28 -1.88 9.24
C GLU A 33 -17.29 -0.51 8.54
N PRO A 34 -17.55 -0.46 7.22
CA PRO A 34 -17.45 0.77 6.42
C PRO A 34 -18.22 1.95 7.01
N ALA A 35 -19.41 1.70 7.58
CA ALA A 35 -20.22 2.74 8.20
C ALA A 35 -19.58 3.32 9.47
N HIS A 36 -18.87 2.50 10.25
CA HIS A 36 -18.15 2.95 11.44
C HIS A 36 -16.92 3.77 11.05
N LEU A 37 -16.15 3.26 10.09
CA LEU A 37 -14.96 3.95 9.57
C LEU A 37 -15.32 5.29 8.95
N GLN A 38 -16.38 5.34 8.15
CA GLN A 38 -16.88 6.58 7.55
C GLN A 38 -17.20 7.64 8.59
N ARG A 39 -17.92 7.28 9.66
CA ARG A 39 -18.25 8.22 10.75
C ARG A 39 -17.01 8.75 11.46
N LYS A 40 -16.03 7.88 11.70
CA LYS A 40 -14.77 8.25 12.37
C LYS A 40 -13.95 9.19 11.49
N LEU A 41 -13.81 8.88 10.20
CA LEU A 41 -13.08 9.72 9.24
C LEU A 41 -13.74 11.09 9.06
N THR A 42 -15.07 11.15 8.98
CA THR A 42 -15.82 12.42 8.94
C THR A 42 -15.57 13.24 10.22
N ALA A 43 -15.54 12.62 11.37
CA ALA A 43 -15.27 13.30 12.65
C ALA A 43 -13.83 13.85 12.73
N VAL A 44 -12.88 13.22 12.07
CA VAL A 44 -11.49 13.70 11.97
C VAL A 44 -11.35 14.87 11.01
N GLY A 45 -12.24 14.99 10.02
CA GLY A 45 -12.30 16.13 9.10
C GLY A 45 -12.04 15.79 7.63
N PHE A 46 -12.02 14.50 7.28
CA PHE A 46 -11.92 14.08 5.86
C PHE A 46 -13.23 14.36 5.12
N GLU A 47 -13.12 14.72 3.86
CA GLU A 47 -14.28 14.98 3.00
C GLU A 47 -14.96 13.67 2.55
N SER A 48 -16.24 13.76 2.21
CA SER A 48 -17.06 12.60 1.83
C SER A 48 -16.51 11.85 0.61
N ASP A 49 -16.00 12.59 -0.37
CA ASP A 49 -15.45 12.01 -1.61
C ASP A 49 -14.13 11.26 -1.33
N GLU A 50 -13.27 11.83 -0.51
CA GLU A 50 -12.02 11.21 -0.06
C GLU A 50 -12.26 9.90 0.69
N ILE A 51 -13.24 9.93 1.60
CA ILE A 51 -13.66 8.76 2.36
C ILE A 51 -14.23 7.67 1.44
N SER A 52 -15.10 8.06 0.50
CA SER A 52 -15.73 7.13 -0.44
C SER A 52 -14.70 6.42 -1.32
N GLU A 53 -13.72 7.17 -1.82
CA GLU A 53 -12.63 6.65 -2.64
C GLU A 53 -11.76 5.65 -1.86
N ALA A 54 -11.36 6.03 -0.65
CA ALA A 54 -10.58 5.17 0.23
C ALA A 54 -11.33 3.90 0.64
N LEU A 55 -12.60 3.99 0.97
CA LEU A 55 -13.43 2.83 1.31
C LEU A 55 -13.57 1.87 0.13
N THR A 56 -13.75 2.38 -1.07
CA THR A 56 -13.80 1.56 -2.29
C THR A 56 -12.47 0.83 -2.51
N TRP A 57 -11.36 1.51 -2.32
CA TRP A 57 -10.04 0.93 -2.42
C TRP A 57 -9.79 -0.15 -1.36
N LEU A 58 -10.19 0.10 -0.10
CA LEU A 58 -10.08 -0.86 1.01
C LEU A 58 -10.93 -2.12 0.78
N GLN A 59 -12.13 -1.98 0.22
CA GLN A 59 -12.97 -3.14 -0.15
C GLN A 59 -12.28 -4.00 -1.21
N GLY A 60 -11.61 -3.38 -2.18
CA GLY A 60 -10.82 -4.09 -3.17
C GLY A 60 -9.62 -4.81 -2.54
N LEU A 61 -9.01 -4.22 -1.52
CA LEU A 61 -7.90 -4.83 -0.78
C LEU A 61 -8.37 -6.09 -0.02
N ASP A 62 -9.51 -6.02 0.67
CA ASP A 62 -10.09 -7.16 1.36
C ASP A 62 -10.39 -8.32 0.40
N GLY A 63 -10.94 -8.02 -0.77
CA GLY A 63 -11.15 -9.00 -1.84
C GLY A 63 -9.86 -9.61 -2.39
N ALA A 64 -8.79 -8.85 -2.47
CA ALA A 64 -7.49 -9.32 -2.94
C ALA A 64 -6.73 -10.13 -1.87
N ALA A 65 -6.95 -9.83 -0.59
CA ALA A 65 -6.37 -10.54 0.55
C ALA A 65 -7.01 -11.92 0.80
N HIS A 66 -8.20 -12.16 0.25
CA HIS A 66 -8.87 -13.47 0.31
C HIS A 66 -8.75 -14.17 -1.05
N PRO A 67 -7.58 -14.61 -1.47
CA PRO A 67 -7.41 -15.29 -2.73
C PRO A 67 -8.19 -16.59 -2.73
N LEU A 68 -8.82 -16.90 -3.86
CA LEU A 68 -9.21 -18.27 -4.17
C LEU A 68 -8.01 -19.19 -3.82
N PRO A 69 -8.27 -20.40 -3.28
CA PRO A 69 -7.17 -21.31 -2.97
C PRO A 69 -6.46 -21.70 -4.27
N LEU A 70 -5.57 -20.84 -4.69
CA LEU A 70 -4.67 -21.12 -5.80
C LEU A 70 -3.70 -22.20 -5.31
N LEU A 71 -3.69 -23.30 -6.04
CA LEU A 71 -2.77 -24.38 -5.78
C LEU A 71 -1.35 -23.81 -5.69
N PRO A 72 -0.60 -24.05 -4.63
CA PRO A 72 0.68 -23.37 -4.37
C PRO A 72 1.66 -23.41 -5.54
N TRP A 73 1.59 -24.46 -6.37
CA TRP A 73 2.47 -24.60 -7.54
C TRP A 73 2.09 -23.75 -8.75
N LEU A 74 0.88 -23.19 -8.79
CA LEU A 74 0.47 -22.27 -9.86
C LEU A 74 0.93 -20.84 -9.59
N VAL A 75 1.34 -20.53 -8.36
CA VAL A 75 1.65 -19.18 -7.92
C VAL A 75 3.15 -18.94 -7.77
N GLN A 76 3.96 -20.02 -7.69
CA GLN A 76 5.40 -19.87 -7.59
C GLN A 76 6.02 -19.64 -8.97
N PRO A 77 6.66 -18.49 -9.18
CA PRO A 77 7.42 -18.27 -10.39
C PRO A 77 8.56 -19.30 -10.49
N LEU A 78 8.83 -19.75 -11.69
CA LEU A 78 9.98 -20.62 -11.94
C LEU A 78 11.27 -19.92 -11.51
N PRO A 79 12.26 -20.66 -11.00
CA PRO A 79 13.56 -20.10 -10.69
C PRO A 79 14.14 -19.36 -11.90
N GLY A 80 14.51 -18.10 -11.73
CA GLY A 80 15.04 -17.26 -12.79
C GLY A 80 14.00 -16.56 -13.66
N SER A 81 12.71 -16.68 -13.35
CA SER A 81 11.69 -15.88 -14.03
C SER A 81 11.79 -14.41 -13.61
N ILE A 82 11.71 -13.53 -14.62
CA ILE A 82 11.72 -12.07 -14.40
C ILE A 82 10.33 -11.54 -14.73
N ARG A 83 9.77 -10.73 -13.82
CA ARG A 83 8.51 -10.06 -14.05
C ARG A 83 8.70 -8.91 -15.04
N ILE A 84 7.93 -8.94 -16.11
CA ILE A 84 7.91 -7.87 -17.13
C ILE A 84 6.69 -6.98 -16.86
N TYR A 85 6.94 -5.69 -16.77
CA TYR A 85 5.89 -4.68 -16.58
C TYR A 85 5.42 -4.15 -17.93
N PRO A 86 4.12 -4.29 -18.27
CA PRO A 86 3.58 -3.69 -19.48
C PRO A 86 3.60 -2.15 -19.38
N ARG A 87 3.47 -1.48 -20.53
CA ARG A 87 3.60 -0.03 -20.61
C ARG A 87 2.66 0.74 -19.69
N HIS A 88 1.42 0.30 -19.55
CA HIS A 88 0.44 0.97 -18.69
C HIS A 88 0.83 0.90 -17.20
N GLU A 89 1.38 -0.22 -16.75
CA GLU A 89 1.91 -0.33 -15.39
C GLU A 89 3.14 0.59 -15.21
N GLN A 90 4.07 0.58 -16.17
CA GLN A 90 5.25 1.44 -16.11
C GLN A 90 4.90 2.93 -16.03
N GLN A 91 3.88 3.36 -16.79
CA GLN A 91 3.43 4.74 -16.79
C GLN A 91 2.73 5.14 -15.50
N HIS A 92 1.92 4.26 -14.94
CA HIS A 92 1.18 4.53 -13.70
C HIS A 92 2.06 4.44 -12.45
N LEU A 93 2.92 3.42 -12.36
CA LEU A 93 3.81 3.22 -11.23
C LEU A 93 4.99 4.22 -11.24
N GLY A 94 5.57 4.46 -12.42
CA GLY A 94 6.76 5.28 -12.55
C GLY A 94 8.06 4.56 -12.14
N VAL A 95 9.18 5.17 -12.48
CA VAL A 95 10.52 4.56 -12.30
C VAL A 95 10.87 4.32 -10.83
N GLN A 96 10.51 5.25 -9.96
CA GLN A 96 10.82 5.14 -8.53
C GLN A 96 10.06 3.99 -7.86
N ALA A 97 8.77 3.87 -8.17
CA ALA A 97 7.94 2.77 -7.66
C ALA A 97 8.42 1.40 -8.16
N LEU A 98 8.77 1.30 -9.45
CA LEU A 98 9.32 0.07 -10.02
C LEU A 98 10.66 -0.32 -9.39
N GLY A 99 11.54 0.65 -9.17
CA GLY A 99 12.81 0.43 -8.48
C GLY A 99 12.61 -0.04 -7.04
N PHE A 100 11.65 0.54 -6.34
CA PHE A 100 11.31 0.16 -4.98
C PHE A 100 10.71 -1.26 -4.89
N LEU A 101 9.81 -1.63 -5.80
CA LEU A 101 9.29 -3.00 -5.90
C LEU A 101 10.43 -4.01 -6.13
N SER A 102 11.36 -3.69 -7.02
CA SER A 102 12.53 -4.52 -7.29
C SER A 102 13.43 -4.68 -6.05
N PHE A 103 13.59 -3.62 -5.28
CA PHE A 103 14.29 -3.65 -4.00
C PHE A 103 13.58 -4.55 -2.98
N LEU A 104 12.26 -4.44 -2.84
CA LEU A 104 11.48 -5.28 -1.93
C LEU A 104 11.59 -6.77 -2.28
N GLU A 105 11.63 -7.11 -3.57
CA GLU A 105 11.82 -8.49 -4.03
C GLU A 105 13.22 -9.02 -3.73
N SER A 106 14.24 -8.24 -4.03
CA SER A 106 15.63 -8.70 -3.99
C SER A 106 16.24 -8.62 -2.60
N ALA A 107 16.02 -7.55 -1.85
CA ALA A 107 16.63 -7.30 -0.54
C ALA A 107 15.73 -7.77 0.61
N CYS A 108 14.42 -7.61 0.48
CA CYS A 108 13.45 -7.91 1.53
C CYS A 108 12.69 -9.23 1.28
N GLN A 109 13.02 -9.95 0.23
CA GLN A 109 12.43 -11.24 -0.12
C GLN A 109 10.90 -11.23 -0.19
N MET A 110 10.30 -10.14 -0.70
CA MET A 110 8.86 -10.06 -0.89
C MET A 110 8.39 -11.21 -1.79
N PRO A 111 7.43 -12.03 -1.35
CA PRO A 111 6.90 -13.10 -2.18
C PRO A 111 6.21 -12.58 -3.44
N ALA A 112 6.37 -13.29 -4.56
CA ALA A 112 5.75 -12.91 -5.83
C ALA A 112 4.22 -12.70 -5.74
N PRO A 113 3.44 -13.53 -5.04
CA PRO A 113 2.01 -13.28 -4.87
C PRO A 113 1.70 -11.96 -4.18
N LEU A 114 2.46 -11.61 -3.15
CA LEU A 114 2.29 -10.36 -2.41
C LEU A 114 2.62 -9.15 -3.32
N ARG A 115 3.69 -9.25 -4.12
CA ARG A 115 4.04 -8.26 -5.14
C ARG A 115 2.88 -8.00 -6.11
N GLU A 116 2.24 -9.05 -6.62
CA GLU A 116 1.11 -8.90 -7.56
C GLU A 116 -0.08 -8.20 -6.90
N VAL A 117 -0.37 -8.48 -5.63
CA VAL A 117 -1.41 -7.75 -4.88
C VAL A 117 -1.03 -6.27 -4.73
N VAL A 118 0.22 -5.97 -4.42
CA VAL A 118 0.71 -4.57 -4.35
C VAL A 118 0.53 -3.86 -5.69
N ILE A 119 0.93 -4.49 -6.79
CA ILE A 119 0.79 -3.92 -8.14
C ILE A 119 -0.69 -3.69 -8.47
N GLU A 120 -1.55 -4.68 -8.24
CA GLU A 120 -2.99 -4.57 -8.48
C GLU A 120 -3.60 -3.40 -7.69
N ARG A 121 -3.27 -3.28 -6.41
CA ARG A 121 -3.76 -2.19 -5.57
C ARG A 121 -3.18 -0.83 -5.94
N ALA A 122 -1.93 -0.80 -6.37
CA ALA A 122 -1.31 0.40 -6.92
C ALA A 122 -1.98 0.86 -8.21
N MET A 123 -2.30 -0.08 -9.10
CA MET A 123 -3.03 0.22 -10.35
C MET A 123 -4.48 0.66 -10.11
N ALA A 124 -5.10 0.25 -9.00
CA ALA A 124 -6.44 0.68 -8.60
C ALA A 124 -6.46 2.07 -7.91
N ALA A 125 -5.31 2.60 -7.56
CA ALA A 125 -5.21 3.93 -6.97
C ALA A 125 -5.48 5.03 -8.01
N PRO A 126 -6.22 6.08 -7.64
CA PRO A 126 -6.51 7.18 -8.56
C PRO A 126 -5.28 8.03 -8.86
N GLY A 127 -5.33 8.75 -9.98
CA GLY A 127 -4.22 9.60 -10.41
C GLY A 127 -3.11 8.83 -11.11
N GLY A 128 -1.93 9.37 -11.09
CA GLY A 128 -0.71 8.77 -11.62
C GLY A 128 0.20 9.77 -12.32
N PRO A 129 1.49 9.49 -12.44
CA PRO A 129 2.21 8.37 -11.84
C PRO A 129 2.24 8.45 -10.30
N LEU A 130 2.31 7.29 -9.64
CA LEU A 130 2.36 7.22 -8.18
C LEU A 130 3.66 7.79 -7.63
N SER A 131 3.56 8.49 -6.52
CA SER A 131 4.76 8.85 -5.77
C SER A 131 5.31 7.63 -5.01
N LEU A 132 6.56 7.71 -4.60
CA LEU A 132 7.16 6.65 -3.79
C LEU A 132 6.45 6.50 -2.43
N ASP A 133 6.04 7.61 -1.83
CA ASP A 133 5.32 7.60 -0.56
C ASP A 133 3.93 6.96 -0.68
N ASP A 134 3.23 7.20 -1.79
CA ASP A 134 1.94 6.54 -2.07
C ASP A 134 2.13 5.03 -2.23
N LEU A 135 3.17 4.59 -2.93
CA LEU A 135 3.47 3.16 -3.02
C LEU A 135 3.81 2.55 -1.66
N LYS A 136 4.59 3.25 -0.84
CA LYS A 136 4.96 2.79 0.51
C LYS A 136 3.74 2.53 1.37
N ILE A 137 2.76 3.44 1.38
CA ILE A 137 1.53 3.21 2.16
C ILE A 137 0.69 2.05 1.58
N ILE A 138 0.65 1.87 0.26
CA ILE A 138 0.00 0.72 -0.38
C ILE A 138 0.65 -0.58 0.09
N VAL A 139 1.97 -0.66 0.10
CA VAL A 139 2.71 -1.84 0.58
C VAL A 139 2.37 -2.14 2.04
N LEU A 140 2.38 -1.12 2.91
CA LEU A 140 2.01 -1.27 4.31
C LEU A 140 0.57 -1.78 4.47
N MET A 141 -0.38 -1.24 3.71
CA MET A 141 -1.78 -1.67 3.75
C MET A 141 -1.96 -3.11 3.27
N VAL A 142 -1.18 -3.55 2.28
CA VAL A 142 -1.21 -4.95 1.83
C VAL A 142 -0.70 -5.88 2.93
N TYR A 143 0.44 -5.61 3.55
CA TYR A 143 0.91 -6.38 4.71
C TYR A 143 -0.11 -6.39 5.85
N TRP A 144 -0.66 -5.22 6.16
CA TRP A 144 -1.69 -5.06 7.19
C TRP A 144 -2.91 -5.95 6.94
N SER A 145 -3.39 -6.04 5.69
CA SER A 145 -4.56 -6.85 5.34
C SER A 145 -4.32 -8.36 5.46
N PHE A 146 -3.08 -8.80 5.30
CA PHE A 146 -2.70 -10.21 5.51
C PHE A 146 -2.40 -10.53 6.98
N GLY A 147 -2.46 -9.56 7.87
CA GLY A 147 -2.10 -9.72 9.27
C GLY A 147 -0.61 -10.02 9.47
N GLU A 148 0.21 -9.69 8.48
CA GLU A 148 1.67 -9.86 8.52
C GLU A 148 2.34 -8.52 8.83
N GLU A 149 3.32 -8.55 9.71
CA GLU A 149 4.22 -7.41 9.90
C GLU A 149 5.36 -7.52 8.88
N PRO A 150 5.66 -6.42 8.17
CA PRO A 150 6.85 -6.40 7.33
C PRO A 150 8.12 -6.65 8.15
N ASP A 151 9.12 -7.29 7.55
CA ASP A 151 10.46 -7.40 8.14
C ASP A 151 10.97 -6.02 8.61
N ALA A 152 11.79 -5.98 9.64
CA ALA A 152 12.38 -4.76 10.19
C ALA A 152 13.09 -3.91 9.11
N LEU A 153 13.76 -4.54 8.16
CA LEU A 153 14.39 -3.85 7.02
C LEU A 153 13.35 -3.18 6.11
N VAL A 154 12.23 -3.86 5.86
CA VAL A 154 11.10 -3.32 5.08
C VAL A 154 10.47 -2.15 5.82
N LEU A 155 10.21 -2.30 7.13
CA LEU A 155 9.64 -1.23 7.96
C LEU A 155 10.55 -0.01 8.00
N ASP A 156 11.86 -0.21 8.16
CA ASP A 156 12.84 0.88 8.18
C ASP A 156 12.81 1.67 6.87
N GLU A 157 12.81 0.97 5.72
CA GLU A 157 12.74 1.61 4.40
C GLU A 157 11.36 2.23 4.11
N LEU A 158 10.27 1.62 4.59
CA LEU A 158 8.91 2.15 4.43
C LEU A 158 8.66 3.38 5.32
N CYS A 159 9.24 3.39 6.52
CA CYS A 159 9.10 4.48 7.50
C CYS A 159 10.21 5.53 7.41
N ASP A 160 11.27 5.24 6.62
CA ASP A 160 12.41 6.16 6.51
C ASP A 160 11.99 7.47 5.83
N ASP A 161 12.10 8.53 6.61
CA ASP A 161 11.82 9.88 6.16
C ASP A 161 13.03 10.40 5.39
N ALA A 162 12.87 10.59 4.08
CA ALA A 162 13.90 11.23 3.25
C ALA A 162 14.35 12.60 3.80
N SER A 163 13.54 13.21 4.68
CA SER A 163 13.85 14.46 5.37
C SER A 163 14.93 14.31 6.46
N LEU A 164 15.18 13.12 6.98
CA LEU A 164 16.21 12.87 7.98
C LEU A 164 17.60 12.64 7.37
N ARG A 165 17.69 12.33 6.08
CA ARG A 165 18.97 12.12 5.39
C ARG A 165 19.67 13.41 5.00
N THR A 166 19.01 14.57 5.08
CA THR A 166 19.60 15.88 4.75
C THR A 166 20.19 16.61 5.96
N ALA A 167 20.22 16.01 7.13
CA ALA A 167 20.69 16.65 8.37
C ALA A 167 22.17 16.35 8.73
N HIS A 168 22.96 15.85 7.78
CA HIS A 168 24.42 15.69 8.00
C HIS A 168 25.22 16.13 6.79
#